data_d776c0d0bfec8ef195d5943f38ad8209
#
_entry.id   d776c0d0bfec8ef195d5943f38ad8209
#
_cell.length_a   1.000
_cell.length_b   1.000
_cell.length_c   1.000
_cell.angle_alpha   90.00
_cell.angle_beta   90.00
_cell.angle_gamma   90.00
#
_symmetry.space_group_name_H-M   'P 1'
#
loop_
_entity.id
_entity.type
_entity.pdbx_description
1 polymer ?
#
loop_
_entity_poly.entity_id
_entity_poly.type
_entity_poly.pdbx_seq_one_letter_code
_entity_poly.pdbx_strand_id
1 'polypeptide(L)'
;GMTADSPSVAAVVILDKDGVRIAGSYFEEQFRTLAMQQAFEKDIFKASTRQPADGEANIFMCKGLVVLYRSQDETTFYVVGSDDENEVILAHVLEALVDACRKLVSGRLSTLNMMNALEYVMLALDELVDGGTILEIEGGAIAARVSMKSTTSDVPLHEQTPGQAFSSIKEQLQRQFKLPSTG
;
A
#
# COMPACT_ATOMS: atom_id res chain seq x y z
N GLY A 1 -0.60 -31.80 -10.51
CA GLY A 1 -1.97 -31.37 -10.58
C GLY A 1 -2.09 -29.93 -10.17
N MET A 2 -2.37 -29.12 -11.13
CA MET A 2 -2.46 -27.68 -10.89
C MET A 2 -3.87 -27.38 -10.43
N THR A 3 -4.00 -27.23 -9.14
CA THR A 3 -5.17 -26.52 -8.64
C THR A 3 -5.14 -25.13 -9.25
N ALA A 4 -6.28 -24.65 -9.70
CA ALA A 4 -6.41 -23.26 -10.11
C ALA A 4 -6.00 -22.41 -8.89
N ASP A 5 -4.75 -21.97 -8.89
CA ASP A 5 -4.22 -21.20 -7.79
C ASP A 5 -4.93 -19.87 -7.69
N SER A 6 -5.25 -19.47 -6.48
CA SER A 6 -5.78 -18.13 -6.23
C SER A 6 -4.79 -17.10 -6.76
N PRO A 7 -5.27 -16.00 -7.33
CA PRO A 7 -4.38 -14.92 -7.77
C PRO A 7 -3.49 -14.46 -6.64
N SER A 8 -2.21 -14.26 -6.94
CA SER A 8 -1.21 -13.92 -5.94
C SER A 8 -0.30 -12.78 -6.40
N VAL A 9 0.32 -12.13 -5.44
CA VAL A 9 1.34 -11.12 -5.69
C VAL A 9 2.65 -11.53 -5.02
N ALA A 10 3.77 -11.14 -5.62
CA ALA A 10 5.09 -11.37 -5.06
C ALA A 10 5.46 -10.30 -4.04
N ALA A 11 5.01 -9.08 -4.28
CA ALA A 11 5.29 -7.93 -3.40
C ALA A 11 4.33 -6.80 -3.68
N VAL A 12 4.13 -5.95 -2.67
CA VAL A 12 3.47 -4.66 -2.80
C VAL A 12 4.38 -3.64 -2.14
N VAL A 13 4.75 -2.58 -2.86
CA VAL A 13 5.74 -1.62 -2.40
C VAL A 13 5.23 -0.20 -2.61
N ILE A 14 5.46 0.65 -1.64
CA ILE A 14 5.11 2.07 -1.71
C ILE A 14 6.38 2.87 -1.41
N LEU A 15 6.81 3.67 -2.39
CA LEU A 15 8.01 4.49 -2.29
C LEU A 15 7.65 5.97 -2.36
N ASP A 16 8.45 6.81 -1.72
CA ASP A 16 8.30 8.26 -1.83
C ASP A 16 8.99 8.80 -3.10
N LYS A 17 8.98 10.10 -3.27
CA LYS A 17 9.55 10.79 -4.44
C LYS A 17 11.05 10.55 -4.61
N ASP A 18 11.76 10.17 -3.55
CA ASP A 18 13.20 9.90 -3.57
C ASP A 18 13.52 8.40 -3.65
N GLY A 19 12.50 7.56 -3.78
CA GLY A 19 12.67 6.10 -3.85
C GLY A 19 12.85 5.44 -2.50
N VAL A 20 12.56 6.15 -1.41
CA VAL A 20 12.64 5.60 -0.06
C VAL A 20 11.33 4.92 0.30
N ARG A 21 11.41 3.74 0.91
CA ARG A 21 10.23 2.98 1.28
C ARG A 21 9.37 3.73 2.31
N ILE A 22 8.09 3.87 1.99
CA ILE A 22 7.06 4.27 2.94
C ILE A 22 6.51 3.03 3.62
N ALA A 23 6.11 2.04 2.83
CA ALA A 23 5.62 0.75 3.31
C ALA A 23 5.82 -0.31 2.23
N GLY A 24 5.84 -1.58 2.62
CA GLY A 24 5.96 -2.65 1.66
C GLY A 24 5.77 -4.01 2.30
N SER A 25 5.31 -4.95 1.50
CA SER A 25 5.14 -6.34 1.89
C SER A 25 5.72 -7.24 0.82
N TYR A 26 6.53 -8.19 1.22
CA TYR A 26 7.19 -9.14 0.33
C TYR A 26 6.79 -10.55 0.75
N PHE A 27 6.48 -11.39 -0.23
CA PHE A 27 5.88 -12.71 0.03
C PHE A 27 6.69 -13.87 -0.55
N GLU A 28 7.78 -13.58 -1.27
CA GLU A 28 8.59 -14.61 -1.89
C GLU A 28 9.97 -14.74 -1.23
N GLU A 29 10.51 -15.94 -1.28
CA GLU A 29 11.80 -16.29 -0.69
C GLU A 29 12.95 -15.44 -1.23
N GLN A 30 12.85 -15.02 -2.48
CA GLN A 30 13.88 -14.15 -3.09
C GLN A 30 13.98 -12.78 -2.44
N PHE A 31 13.01 -12.40 -1.61
CA PHE A 31 12.98 -11.11 -0.90
C PHE A 31 13.06 -11.29 0.62
N ARG A 32 13.65 -12.36 1.09
CA ARG A 32 13.66 -12.69 2.53
C ARG A 32 14.50 -11.75 3.39
N THR A 33 15.48 -11.05 2.80
CA THR A 33 16.31 -10.10 3.55
C THR A 33 16.00 -8.67 3.18
N LEU A 34 16.21 -7.77 4.13
CA LEU A 34 16.03 -6.33 3.87
C LEU A 34 16.95 -5.85 2.73
N ALA A 35 18.17 -6.36 2.67
CA ALA A 35 19.12 -6.00 1.61
C ALA A 35 18.59 -6.36 0.23
N MET A 36 17.99 -7.55 0.08
CA MET A 36 17.39 -7.98 -1.18
C MET A 36 16.19 -7.11 -1.57
N GLN A 37 15.37 -6.76 -0.59
CA GLN A 37 14.22 -5.87 -0.80
C GLN A 37 14.66 -4.48 -1.24
N GLN A 38 15.65 -3.91 -0.56
CA GLN A 38 16.15 -2.57 -0.89
C GLN A 38 16.82 -2.52 -2.26
N ALA A 39 17.56 -3.56 -2.64
CA ALA A 39 18.14 -3.66 -3.98
C ALA A 39 17.05 -3.67 -5.06
N PHE A 40 15.99 -4.43 -4.83
CA PHE A 40 14.84 -4.49 -5.74
C PHE A 40 14.12 -3.12 -5.81
N GLU A 41 13.91 -2.47 -4.68
CA GLU A 41 13.27 -1.15 -4.63
C GLU A 41 14.06 -0.11 -5.41
N LYS A 42 15.37 -0.16 -5.33
CA LYS A 42 16.23 0.72 -6.11
C LYS A 42 16.06 0.48 -7.62
N ASP A 43 15.99 -0.77 -8.02
CA ASP A 43 15.81 -1.13 -9.44
C ASP A 43 14.44 -0.69 -9.97
N ILE A 44 13.37 -0.96 -9.24
CA ILE A 44 12.01 -0.59 -9.69
C ILE A 44 11.81 0.92 -9.68
N PHE A 45 12.38 1.62 -8.71
CA PHE A 45 12.32 3.07 -8.68
C PHE A 45 13.01 3.67 -9.90
N LYS A 46 14.22 3.21 -10.19
CA LYS A 46 14.98 3.68 -11.35
C LYS A 46 14.22 3.42 -12.67
N ALA A 47 13.61 2.25 -12.81
CA ALA A 47 12.83 1.90 -14.00
C ALA A 47 11.59 2.78 -14.13
N SER A 48 10.87 3.03 -13.04
CA SER A 48 9.65 3.83 -13.06
C SER A 48 9.90 5.31 -13.32
N THR A 49 11.05 5.85 -12.90
CA THR A 49 11.39 7.25 -13.16
C THR A 49 11.73 7.51 -14.63
N ARG A 50 12.12 6.49 -15.38
CA ARG A 50 12.39 6.61 -16.82
C ARG A 50 11.13 6.73 -17.65
N GLN A 51 10.01 6.26 -17.15
CA GLN A 51 8.72 6.32 -17.81
C GLN A 51 7.70 6.89 -16.82
N PRO A 52 7.66 8.20 -16.66
CA PRO A 52 6.72 8.81 -15.72
C PRO A 52 5.29 8.49 -16.13
N ALA A 53 4.56 7.91 -15.19
CA ALA A 53 3.16 7.56 -15.37
C ALA A 53 2.32 8.73 -14.85
N ASP A 54 1.74 9.49 -15.75
CA ASP A 54 0.87 10.61 -15.41
C ASP A 54 -0.49 10.10 -14.91
N GLY A 55 -0.52 9.59 -13.66
CA GLY A 55 -1.75 9.15 -13.02
C GLY A 55 -2.34 7.85 -13.56
N GLU A 56 -1.66 7.19 -14.50
CA GLU A 56 -2.09 5.92 -15.07
C GLU A 56 -1.15 4.79 -14.68
N ALA A 57 -1.68 3.56 -14.68
CA ALA A 57 -0.86 2.38 -14.41
C ALA A 57 0.06 2.09 -15.59
N ASN A 58 1.31 1.81 -15.29
CA ASN A 58 2.32 1.37 -16.24
C ASN A 58 2.90 0.03 -15.81
N ILE A 59 3.60 -0.63 -16.73
CA ILE A 59 4.11 -1.98 -16.51
C ILE A 59 5.53 -2.10 -17.07
N PHE A 60 6.38 -2.85 -16.37
CA PHE A 60 7.68 -3.26 -16.87
C PHE A 60 8.08 -4.59 -16.24
N MET A 61 9.11 -5.22 -16.81
CA MET A 61 9.68 -6.45 -16.25
C MET A 61 10.94 -6.13 -15.46
N CYS A 62 11.10 -6.78 -14.31
CA CYS A 62 12.29 -6.64 -13.47
C CYS A 62 12.62 -8.01 -12.85
N LYS A 63 13.81 -8.53 -13.14
CA LYS A 63 14.30 -9.81 -12.60
C LYS A 63 13.30 -10.97 -12.78
N GLY A 64 12.67 -11.04 -13.97
CA GLY A 64 11.71 -12.08 -14.28
C GLY A 64 10.34 -11.89 -13.66
N LEU A 65 10.11 -10.78 -12.99
CA LEU A 65 8.82 -10.44 -12.38
C LEU A 65 8.15 -9.32 -13.16
N VAL A 66 6.84 -9.32 -13.18
CA VAL A 66 6.07 -8.23 -13.75
C VAL A 66 5.82 -7.18 -12.67
N VAL A 67 6.08 -5.93 -12.98
CA VAL A 67 5.90 -4.81 -12.05
C VAL A 67 4.90 -3.84 -12.66
N LEU A 68 3.77 -3.66 -11.99
CA LEU A 68 2.82 -2.61 -12.32
C LEU A 68 3.02 -1.48 -11.32
N TYR A 69 2.97 -0.24 -11.81
CA TYR A 69 3.14 0.90 -10.93
C TYR A 69 2.26 2.07 -11.35
N ARG A 70 1.98 2.91 -10.39
CA ARG A 70 1.26 4.16 -10.58
C ARG A 70 1.78 5.20 -9.61
N SER A 71 2.03 6.41 -10.11
CA SER A 71 2.40 7.54 -9.26
C SER A 71 1.19 8.42 -9.00
N GLN A 72 1.07 8.86 -7.76
CA GLN A 72 0.04 9.77 -7.32
C GLN A 72 0.68 10.79 -6.38
N ASP A 73 0.70 12.05 -6.79
CA ASP A 73 1.37 13.12 -6.06
C ASP A 73 2.88 12.80 -5.87
N GLU A 74 3.36 12.68 -4.64
CA GLU A 74 4.77 12.37 -4.36
C GLU A 74 5.02 10.88 -4.12
N THR A 75 4.01 10.03 -4.29
CA THR A 75 4.08 8.62 -3.93
C THR A 75 3.95 7.74 -5.17
N THR A 76 4.76 6.69 -5.26
CA THR A 76 4.64 5.67 -6.29
C THR A 76 4.30 4.32 -5.66
N PHE A 77 3.27 3.69 -6.20
CA PHE A 77 2.75 2.39 -5.77
C PHE A 77 3.16 1.33 -6.77
N TYR A 78 3.64 0.19 -6.27
CA TYR A 78 4.08 -0.93 -7.10
C TYR A 78 3.39 -2.20 -6.65
N VAL A 79 2.88 -2.95 -7.63
CA VAL A 79 2.38 -4.31 -7.40
C VAL A 79 3.21 -5.24 -8.28
N VAL A 80 3.80 -6.25 -7.66
CA VAL A 80 4.73 -7.16 -8.30
C VAL A 80 4.14 -8.56 -8.32
N GLY A 81 4.15 -9.19 -9.48
CA GLY A 81 3.68 -10.57 -9.65
C GLY A 81 4.64 -11.40 -10.47
N SER A 82 4.40 -12.71 -10.50
CA SER A 82 5.15 -13.58 -11.40
C SER A 82 4.77 -13.28 -12.85
N ASP A 83 5.63 -13.63 -13.78
CA ASP A 83 5.43 -13.35 -15.22
C ASP A 83 4.23 -14.08 -15.83
N ASP A 84 3.75 -15.13 -15.19
CA ASP A 84 2.56 -15.87 -15.60
C ASP A 84 1.27 -15.42 -14.89
N GLU A 85 1.35 -14.45 -14.01
CA GLU A 85 0.17 -13.93 -13.31
C GLU A 85 -0.65 -13.03 -14.24
N ASN A 86 -1.96 -12.98 -14.00
CA ASN A 86 -2.88 -12.15 -14.78
C ASN A 86 -2.66 -10.66 -14.49
N GLU A 87 -2.19 -9.93 -15.51
CA GLU A 87 -1.89 -8.50 -15.40
C GLU A 87 -3.11 -7.66 -15.06
N VAL A 88 -4.30 -8.06 -15.51
CA VAL A 88 -5.55 -7.35 -15.20
C VAL A 88 -5.86 -7.43 -13.72
N ILE A 89 -5.64 -8.58 -13.11
CA ILE A 89 -5.83 -8.76 -11.67
C ILE A 89 -4.82 -7.92 -10.90
N LEU A 90 -3.54 -7.93 -11.31
CA LEU A 90 -2.51 -7.11 -10.68
C LEU A 90 -2.83 -5.62 -10.80
N ALA A 91 -3.37 -5.19 -11.95
CA ALA A 91 -3.81 -3.81 -12.14
C ALA A 91 -4.96 -3.45 -11.19
N HIS A 92 -5.91 -4.36 -10.97
CA HIS A 92 -6.99 -4.15 -9.99
C HIS A 92 -6.45 -4.01 -8.57
N VAL A 93 -5.46 -4.81 -8.21
CA VAL A 93 -4.80 -4.71 -6.89
C VAL A 93 -4.14 -3.33 -6.74
N LEU A 94 -3.43 -2.88 -7.76
CA LEU A 94 -2.78 -1.58 -7.78
C LEU A 94 -3.80 -0.44 -7.59
N GLU A 95 -4.88 -0.45 -8.36
CA GLU A 95 -5.93 0.57 -8.26
C GLU A 95 -6.62 0.53 -6.90
N ALA A 96 -6.88 -0.66 -6.36
CA ALA A 96 -7.46 -0.81 -5.03
C ALA A 96 -6.57 -0.19 -3.95
N LEU A 97 -5.25 -0.40 -4.05
CA LEU A 97 -4.28 0.16 -3.11
C LEU A 97 -4.26 1.68 -3.18
N VAL A 98 -4.15 2.24 -4.38
CA VAL A 98 -4.14 3.69 -4.59
C VAL A 98 -5.44 4.31 -4.07
N ASP A 99 -6.59 3.72 -4.42
CA ASP A 99 -7.89 4.22 -4.01
C ASP A 99 -8.08 4.16 -2.49
N ALA A 100 -7.66 3.06 -1.87
CA ALA A 100 -7.72 2.94 -0.41
C ALA A 100 -6.87 4.03 0.27
N CYS A 101 -5.66 4.25 -0.22
CA CYS A 101 -4.78 5.30 0.33
C CYS A 101 -5.37 6.69 0.13
N ARG A 102 -5.97 6.97 -1.02
CA ARG A 102 -6.63 8.25 -1.26
C ARG A 102 -7.79 8.51 -0.30
N LYS A 103 -8.46 7.47 0.14
CA LYS A 103 -9.55 7.57 1.11
C LYS A 103 -9.08 7.63 2.56
N LEU A 104 -7.94 7.00 2.86
CA LEU A 104 -7.40 6.93 4.22
C LEU A 104 -6.48 8.10 4.58
N VAL A 105 -5.77 8.63 3.58
CA VAL A 105 -4.84 9.73 3.78
C VAL A 105 -5.57 11.06 3.60
N SER A 106 -5.40 11.96 4.56
CA SER A 106 -6.01 13.29 4.48
C SER A 106 -5.17 14.18 3.56
N GLY A 107 -5.78 14.63 2.46
CA GLY A 107 -5.13 15.50 1.49
C GLY A 107 -4.37 14.74 0.40
N ARG A 108 -3.39 15.41 -0.18
CA ARG A 108 -2.56 14.85 -1.23
C ARG A 108 -1.70 13.70 -0.69
N LEU A 109 -1.34 12.76 -1.56
CA LEU A 109 -0.44 11.66 -1.21
C LEU A 109 1.01 12.14 -1.25
N SER A 110 1.31 13.16 -0.44
CA SER A 110 2.66 13.65 -0.20
C SER A 110 3.39 12.68 0.74
N THR A 111 4.70 12.74 0.75
CA THR A 111 5.51 11.96 1.69
C THR A 111 5.07 12.20 3.12
N LEU A 112 4.87 13.47 3.50
CA LEU A 112 4.46 13.82 4.85
C LEU A 112 3.09 13.24 5.21
N ASN A 113 2.10 13.39 4.33
CA ASN A 113 0.74 12.90 4.59
C ASN A 113 0.70 11.37 4.66
N MET A 114 1.47 10.69 3.80
CA MET A 114 1.59 9.23 3.84
C MET A 114 2.22 8.76 5.15
N MET A 115 3.28 9.43 5.60
CA MET A 115 3.94 9.09 6.87
C MET A 115 3.03 9.36 8.07
N ASN A 116 2.23 10.42 8.03
CA ASN A 116 1.25 10.71 9.08
C ASN A 116 0.13 9.66 9.15
N ALA A 117 -0.17 9.00 8.05
CA ALA A 117 -1.20 7.98 7.94
C ALA A 117 -0.61 6.56 7.85
N LEU A 118 0.66 6.37 8.20
CA LEU A 118 1.40 5.13 7.94
C LEU A 118 0.70 3.90 8.51
N GLU A 119 0.16 3.99 9.73
CA GLU A 119 -0.52 2.86 10.34
C GLU A 119 -1.75 2.42 9.53
N TYR A 120 -2.49 3.38 8.98
CA TYR A 120 -3.63 3.06 8.11
C TYR A 120 -3.18 2.45 6.80
N VAL A 121 -2.09 2.95 6.24
CA VAL A 121 -1.53 2.41 4.99
C VAL A 121 -1.09 0.96 5.19
N MET A 122 -0.45 0.66 6.32
CA MET A 122 -0.03 -0.70 6.65
C MET A 122 -1.23 -1.63 6.86
N LEU A 123 -2.28 -1.16 7.53
CA LEU A 123 -3.52 -1.92 7.69
C LEU A 123 -4.20 -2.17 6.33
N ALA A 124 -4.14 -1.19 5.43
CA ALA A 124 -4.68 -1.35 4.08
C ALA A 124 -3.94 -2.46 3.32
N LEU A 125 -2.62 -2.52 3.44
CA LEU A 125 -1.83 -3.60 2.85
C LEU A 125 -2.28 -4.97 3.38
N ASP A 126 -2.53 -5.07 4.68
CA ASP A 126 -2.98 -6.32 5.30
C ASP A 126 -4.39 -6.74 4.83
N GLU A 127 -5.27 -5.77 4.56
CA GLU A 127 -6.60 -6.05 4.01
C GLU A 127 -6.57 -6.40 2.53
N LEU A 128 -5.58 -5.91 1.81
CA LEU A 128 -5.42 -6.15 0.38
C LEU A 128 -4.87 -7.53 0.09
N VAL A 129 -3.83 -7.95 0.81
CA VAL A 129 -3.06 -9.17 0.52
C VAL A 129 -2.61 -9.83 1.81
N ASP A 130 -2.76 -11.15 1.89
CA ASP A 130 -2.27 -11.96 3.00
C ASP A 130 -1.39 -13.09 2.46
N GLY A 131 -0.11 -13.10 2.87
CA GLY A 131 0.85 -14.11 2.42
C GLY A 131 1.00 -14.20 0.91
N GLY A 132 0.73 -13.12 0.19
CA GLY A 132 0.73 -13.09 -1.28
C GLY A 132 -0.64 -13.36 -1.90
N THR A 133 -1.61 -13.87 -1.15
CA THR A 133 -2.97 -14.11 -1.64
C THR A 133 -3.77 -12.82 -1.62
N ILE A 134 -4.40 -12.50 -2.74
CA ILE A 134 -5.22 -11.29 -2.88
C ILE A 134 -6.54 -11.52 -2.13
N LEU A 135 -6.86 -10.66 -1.16
CA LEU A 135 -8.06 -10.75 -0.33
C LEU A 135 -9.18 -9.84 -0.82
N GLU A 136 -8.84 -8.61 -1.21
CA GLU A 136 -9.84 -7.59 -1.55
C GLU A 136 -9.28 -6.69 -2.65
N ILE A 137 -10.12 -6.37 -3.63
CA ILE A 137 -9.75 -5.48 -4.74
C ILE A 137 -10.64 -4.23 -4.82
N GLU A 138 -11.44 -3.99 -3.81
CA GLU A 138 -12.28 -2.81 -3.70
C GLU A 138 -11.67 -1.83 -2.69
N GLY A 139 -11.11 -0.72 -3.18
CA GLY A 139 -10.45 0.27 -2.32
C GLY A 139 -11.35 0.84 -1.23
N GLY A 140 -12.63 1.06 -1.54
CA GLY A 140 -13.59 1.53 -0.56
C GLY A 140 -13.86 0.53 0.55
N ALA A 141 -13.92 -0.76 0.22
CA ALA A 141 -14.08 -1.83 1.21
C ALA A 141 -12.84 -1.94 2.11
N ILE A 142 -11.64 -1.81 1.53
CA ILE A 142 -10.39 -1.80 2.28
C ILE A 142 -10.38 -0.63 3.26
N ALA A 143 -10.67 0.58 2.79
CA ALA A 143 -10.70 1.77 3.63
C ALA A 143 -11.71 1.65 4.77
N ALA A 144 -12.89 1.11 4.49
CA ALA A 144 -13.91 0.89 5.50
C ALA A 144 -13.44 -0.09 6.59
N ARG A 145 -12.81 -1.21 6.20
CA ARG A 145 -12.30 -2.19 7.16
C ARG A 145 -11.16 -1.65 7.99
N VAL A 146 -10.27 -0.87 7.41
CA VAL A 146 -9.18 -0.19 8.14
C VAL A 146 -9.77 0.74 9.18
N SER A 147 -10.75 1.54 8.82
CA SER A 147 -11.44 2.44 9.75
C SER A 147 -12.09 1.67 10.90
N MET A 148 -12.69 0.53 10.62
CA MET A 148 -13.31 -0.33 11.63
C MET A 148 -12.27 -0.93 12.58
N LYS A 149 -11.16 -1.46 12.07
CA LYS A 149 -10.11 -2.07 12.88
C LYS A 149 -9.45 -1.07 13.82
N SER A 150 -9.29 0.14 13.36
CA SER A 150 -8.62 1.19 14.13
C SER A 150 -9.51 1.79 15.22
N THR A 151 -10.82 1.57 15.19
CA THR A 151 -11.75 2.08 16.20
C THR A 151 -12.12 1.06 17.28
N THR A 152 -11.52 -0.12 17.28
CA THR A 152 -11.94 -1.20 18.17
C THR A 152 -11.57 -1.04 19.64
N SER A 153 -10.86 0.01 20.04
CA SER A 153 -10.35 0.06 21.41
C SER A 153 -11.15 0.89 22.39
N ASP A 154 -11.88 1.96 21.99
CA ASP A 154 -12.43 2.87 22.99
C ASP A 154 -13.88 3.34 22.80
N VAL A 155 -14.47 3.27 21.60
CA VAL A 155 -15.86 3.68 21.37
C VAL A 155 -16.52 2.72 20.38
N PRO A 156 -17.75 2.27 20.68
CA PRO A 156 -18.49 1.42 19.74
C PRO A 156 -18.64 2.09 18.39
N LEU A 157 -18.37 1.31 17.33
CA LEU A 157 -18.40 1.78 15.95
C LEU A 157 -19.69 2.51 15.56
N HIS A 158 -20.81 2.06 16.10
CA HIS A 158 -22.12 2.64 15.80
C HIS A 158 -22.32 4.04 16.38
N GLU A 159 -21.44 4.50 17.27
CA GLU A 159 -21.52 5.81 17.90
C GLU A 159 -20.52 6.82 17.29
N GLN A 160 -19.69 6.38 16.35
CA GLN A 160 -18.70 7.25 15.72
C GLN A 160 -19.04 7.54 14.28
N THR A 161 -18.97 8.80 13.89
CA THR A 161 -18.93 9.16 12.48
C THR A 161 -17.55 8.78 11.91
N PRO A 162 -17.42 8.53 10.59
CA PRO A 162 -16.12 8.25 9.98
C PRO A 162 -15.07 9.30 10.30
N GLY A 163 -15.44 10.58 10.34
CA GLY A 163 -14.50 11.66 10.69
C GLY A 163 -14.02 11.59 12.13
N GLN A 164 -14.91 11.23 13.07
CA GLN A 164 -14.55 11.07 14.48
C GLN A 164 -13.63 9.86 14.67
N ALA A 165 -13.90 8.77 13.96
CA ALA A 165 -13.04 7.59 14.00
C ALA A 165 -11.61 7.94 13.58
N PHE A 166 -11.44 8.67 12.49
CA PHE A 166 -10.13 9.11 12.03
C PHE A 166 -9.44 10.04 13.02
N SER A 167 -10.17 10.96 13.63
CA SER A 167 -9.62 11.87 14.64
C SER A 167 -9.11 11.12 15.87
N SER A 168 -9.89 10.16 16.37
CA SER A 168 -9.51 9.35 17.53
C SER A 168 -8.23 8.57 17.30
N ILE A 169 -8.08 8.02 16.11
CA ILE A 169 -6.90 7.24 15.77
C ILE A 169 -5.67 8.14 15.61
N LYS A 170 -5.84 9.29 14.99
CA LYS A 170 -4.77 10.28 14.88
C LYS A 170 -4.26 10.68 16.25
N GLU A 171 -5.16 10.89 17.21
CA GLU A 171 -4.79 11.21 18.59
C GLU A 171 -4.07 10.05 19.26
N GLN A 172 -4.51 8.80 19.07
CA GLN A 172 -3.85 7.64 19.62
C GLN A 172 -2.44 7.48 19.08
N LEU A 173 -2.26 7.67 17.76
CA LEU A 173 -0.94 7.62 17.15
C LEU A 173 -0.02 8.70 17.69
N GLN A 174 -0.53 9.92 17.87
CA GLN A 174 0.24 11.02 18.43
C GLN A 174 0.68 10.72 19.87
N ARG A 175 -0.17 10.09 20.66
CA ARG A 175 0.19 9.69 22.04
C ARG A 175 1.21 8.55 22.04
N GLN A 176 1.04 7.56 21.18
CA GLN A 176 1.88 6.37 21.13
C GLN A 176 3.30 6.68 20.66
N PHE A 177 3.46 7.60 19.74
CA PHE A 177 4.77 8.00 19.23
C PHE A 177 5.35 9.22 19.91
N LYS A 178 4.68 9.77 20.93
CA LYS A 178 5.11 10.98 21.65
C LYS A 178 5.53 12.10 20.70
N LEU A 179 4.79 12.26 19.63
CA LEU A 179 5.02 13.38 18.73
C LEU A 179 4.83 14.67 19.53
N PRO A 180 5.78 15.62 19.46
CA PRO A 180 5.62 16.87 20.18
C PRO A 180 4.32 17.50 19.73
N SER A 181 3.40 17.73 20.70
CA SER A 181 2.23 18.52 20.42
C SER A 181 2.73 19.91 20.07
N THR A 182 2.63 20.27 18.81
CA THR A 182 2.72 21.67 18.42
C THR A 182 1.48 22.35 18.97
N GLY A 183 1.61 22.81 20.18
CA GLY A 183 0.60 23.66 20.78
C GLY A 183 0.71 25.03 20.25
#